data_f475f4724117a8144f63744450b1893b
#
_entry.id   f475f4724117a8144f63744450b1893b
#
_cell.length_a   1.000
_cell.length_b   1.000
_cell.length_c   1.000
_cell.angle_alpha   90.00
_cell.angle_beta   90.00
_cell.angle_gamma   90.00
#
_symmetry.space_group_name_H-M   'P 1'
#
loop_
_entity.id
_entity.type
_entity.pdbx_description
1 polymer ?
#
loop_
_entity_poly.entity_id
_entity_poly.type
_entity_poly.pdbx_seq_one_letter_code
_entity_poly.pdbx_strand_id
1 'polypeptide(L)'
;YFLWDVMTDLPPGFPTGGFPRAQGPFYCSVGANNTFGRDCVEEHLDTCLEAGINVEGINAEVAAGQWEYQIFAKGAKRSGDEIWVARYLLERIGEKYGYAINLHPKPLGDTDWNGSGMHANFSNGAMRDEGGEELFTKICEEFGKNIERHISVYGAENDQRLTGAHETQSIDKFSYGVSDRGASIRIPVGTIQDGWKGRLEDRRPSSNGDPYRIAAVIIKTTKEALAS
;
A
#
# COMPACT_ATOMS: atom_id res chain seq x y z
N TYR A 1 1.39 -2.30 -6.82
CA TYR A 1 1.15 -2.16 -8.26
C TYR A 1 1.35 -3.46 -9.00
N PHE A 2 0.82 -3.53 -10.22
CA PHE A 2 1.14 -4.64 -11.12
C PHE A 2 1.99 -4.11 -12.29
N LEU A 3 2.99 -4.88 -12.68
CA LEU A 3 3.56 -4.80 -14.02
C LEU A 3 2.54 -5.41 -14.99
N TRP A 4 2.37 -4.83 -16.16
CA TRP A 4 1.43 -5.28 -17.17
C TRP A 4 2.14 -5.36 -18.51
N ASP A 5 2.35 -6.57 -19.01
CA ASP A 5 3.04 -6.79 -20.28
C ASP A 5 2.18 -6.31 -21.43
N VAL A 6 2.68 -5.31 -22.17
CA VAL A 6 1.93 -4.65 -23.28
C VAL A 6 1.69 -5.55 -24.48
N MET A 7 2.44 -6.64 -24.62
CA MET A 7 2.28 -7.58 -25.73
C MET A 7 1.22 -8.65 -25.45
N THR A 8 1.12 -9.08 -24.22
CA THR A 8 0.18 -10.14 -23.80
C THR A 8 -1.09 -9.61 -23.17
N ASP A 9 -1.11 -8.33 -22.78
CA ASP A 9 -2.18 -7.68 -22.01
C ASP A 9 -2.47 -8.41 -20.68
N LEU A 10 -1.42 -8.93 -20.04
CA LEU A 10 -1.48 -9.70 -18.78
C LEU A 10 -0.29 -9.33 -17.88
N PRO A 11 -0.37 -9.57 -16.57
CA PRO A 11 0.82 -9.47 -15.71
C PRO A 11 1.88 -10.50 -16.14
N PRO A 12 3.19 -10.15 -16.09
CA PRO A 12 4.24 -11.09 -16.41
C PRO A 12 4.17 -12.31 -15.48
N GLY A 13 4.34 -13.50 -16.05
CA GLY A 13 4.17 -14.78 -15.35
C GLY A 13 2.77 -15.38 -15.47
N PHE A 14 1.80 -14.65 -16.02
CA PHE A 14 0.51 -15.20 -16.40
C PHE A 14 0.62 -15.89 -17.77
N PRO A 15 -0.01 -17.07 -17.97
CA PRO A 15 0.01 -17.75 -19.25
C PRO A 15 -0.89 -17.02 -20.26
N THR A 16 -0.48 -16.97 -21.52
CA THR A 16 -1.30 -16.45 -22.63
C THR A 16 -2.49 -17.33 -22.98
N GLY A 17 -2.64 -18.47 -22.33
CA GLY A 17 -3.76 -19.38 -22.43
C GLY A 17 -3.78 -20.34 -21.25
N GLY A 18 -4.97 -20.79 -20.86
CA GLY A 18 -5.15 -21.62 -19.66
C GLY A 18 -5.27 -20.78 -18.38
N PHE A 19 -5.03 -21.45 -17.26
CA PHE A 19 -5.16 -20.82 -15.94
C PHE A 19 -3.81 -20.53 -15.33
N PRO A 20 -3.61 -19.35 -14.72
CA PRO A 20 -2.41 -19.05 -13.93
C PRO A 20 -2.35 -19.94 -12.68
N ARG A 21 -1.15 -20.10 -12.13
CA ARG A 21 -1.00 -20.73 -10.81
C ARG A 21 -1.70 -19.88 -9.76
N ALA A 22 -2.25 -20.53 -8.73
CA ALA A 22 -2.84 -19.82 -7.59
C ALA A 22 -1.84 -18.82 -6.98
N GLN A 23 -2.35 -17.72 -6.42
CA GLN A 23 -1.53 -16.74 -5.71
C GLN A 23 -0.87 -17.34 -4.46
N GLY A 24 0.17 -16.69 -3.98
CA GLY A 24 0.89 -17.08 -2.76
C GLY A 24 2.35 -17.44 -3.00
N PRO A 25 2.72 -18.36 -3.93
CA PRO A 25 4.12 -18.71 -4.18
C PRO A 25 5.01 -17.55 -4.63
N PHE A 26 4.41 -16.45 -5.04
CA PHE A 26 5.09 -15.25 -5.56
C PHE A 26 5.51 -14.28 -4.46
N TYR A 27 4.85 -14.34 -3.30
CA TYR A 27 5.08 -13.39 -2.20
C TYR A 27 6.50 -13.50 -1.64
N CYS A 28 7.23 -12.38 -1.66
CA CYS A 28 8.64 -12.29 -1.26
C CYS A 28 9.53 -13.37 -1.94
N SER A 29 9.16 -13.78 -3.15
CA SER A 29 9.77 -14.91 -3.84
C SER A 29 11.14 -14.58 -4.42
N VAL A 30 11.91 -15.65 -4.65
CA VAL A 30 13.13 -15.66 -5.43
C VAL A 30 13.09 -16.79 -6.46
N GLY A 31 13.90 -16.64 -7.50
CA GLY A 31 14.01 -17.64 -8.57
C GLY A 31 13.07 -17.41 -9.74
N ALA A 32 13.54 -17.77 -10.94
CA ALA A 32 12.92 -17.45 -12.22
C ALA A 32 11.48 -17.98 -12.40
N ASN A 33 11.10 -19.03 -11.68
CA ASN A 33 9.78 -19.62 -11.76
C ASN A 33 8.70 -18.87 -10.94
N ASN A 34 9.11 -17.98 -10.05
CA ASN A 34 8.21 -17.31 -9.11
C ASN A 34 8.31 -15.78 -9.16
N THR A 35 9.42 -15.25 -9.65
CA THR A 35 9.68 -13.80 -9.64
C THR A 35 9.73 -13.27 -11.07
N PHE A 36 8.80 -12.42 -11.40
CA PHE A 36 8.64 -11.88 -12.76
C PHE A 36 8.79 -10.35 -12.75
N GLY A 37 9.58 -9.81 -13.70
CA GLY A 37 9.81 -8.38 -13.84
C GLY A 37 10.83 -7.79 -12.86
N ARG A 38 11.65 -8.60 -12.19
CA ARG A 38 12.64 -8.16 -11.19
C ARG A 38 13.60 -7.11 -11.73
N ASP A 39 14.13 -7.28 -12.93
CA ASP A 39 15.11 -6.33 -13.51
C ASP A 39 14.52 -4.91 -13.63
N CYS A 40 13.24 -4.81 -14.04
CA CYS A 40 12.52 -3.53 -14.08
C CYS A 40 12.39 -2.92 -12.67
N VAL A 41 12.05 -3.73 -11.69
CA VAL A 41 11.82 -3.27 -10.30
C VAL A 41 13.13 -2.88 -9.61
N GLU A 42 14.22 -3.60 -9.85
CA GLU A 42 15.54 -3.28 -9.31
C GLU A 42 16.12 -2.03 -9.97
N GLU A 43 15.97 -1.84 -11.28
CA GLU A 43 16.34 -0.58 -11.94
C GLU A 43 15.51 0.60 -11.41
N HIS A 44 14.22 0.40 -11.12
CA HIS A 44 13.39 1.42 -10.49
C HIS A 44 13.91 1.78 -9.10
N LEU A 45 14.27 0.79 -8.28
CA LEU A 45 14.86 1.02 -6.96
C LEU A 45 16.13 1.85 -7.07
N ASP A 46 17.07 1.44 -7.92
CA ASP A 46 18.35 2.12 -8.09
C ASP A 46 18.16 3.57 -8.56
N THR A 47 17.29 3.78 -9.54
CA THR A 47 16.97 5.12 -10.05
C THR A 47 16.31 6.00 -8.98
N CYS A 48 15.42 5.45 -8.15
CA CYS A 48 14.84 6.19 -7.03
C CYS A 48 15.90 6.59 -6.00
N LEU A 49 16.82 5.69 -5.66
CA LEU A 49 17.90 5.97 -4.72
C LEU A 49 18.87 7.04 -5.28
N GLU A 50 19.23 6.97 -6.56
CA GLU A 50 20.03 7.99 -7.25
C GLU A 50 19.34 9.35 -7.29
N ALA A 51 18.02 9.38 -7.42
CA ALA A 51 17.22 10.61 -7.35
C ALA A 51 17.05 11.15 -5.91
N GLY A 52 17.59 10.48 -4.90
CA GLY A 52 17.49 10.89 -3.50
C GLY A 52 16.14 10.60 -2.84
N ILE A 53 15.37 9.69 -3.44
CA ILE A 53 14.12 9.19 -2.85
C ILE A 53 14.46 8.11 -1.82
N ASN A 54 13.90 8.22 -0.62
CA ASN A 54 14.15 7.24 0.43
C ASN A 54 13.28 5.99 0.28
N VAL A 55 13.70 5.07 -0.60
CA VAL A 55 13.08 3.74 -0.71
C VAL A 55 13.68 2.83 0.34
N GLU A 56 12.84 2.30 1.24
CA GLU A 56 13.28 1.40 2.33
C GLU A 56 13.21 -0.08 1.97
N GLY A 57 12.45 -0.43 0.95
CA GLY A 57 12.33 -1.81 0.54
C GLY A 57 11.53 -2.01 -0.73
N ILE A 58 11.75 -3.17 -1.34
CA ILE A 58 10.94 -3.71 -2.43
C ILE A 58 10.62 -5.18 -2.12
N ASN A 59 9.47 -5.65 -2.53
CA ASN A 59 9.13 -7.07 -2.50
C ASN A 59 8.17 -7.44 -3.62
N ALA A 60 8.28 -8.69 -4.07
CA ALA A 60 7.24 -9.29 -4.88
C ALA A 60 6.00 -9.57 -4.03
N GLU A 61 4.84 -9.33 -4.59
CA GLU A 61 3.53 -9.49 -3.95
C GLU A 61 2.90 -10.86 -4.26
N VAL A 62 1.67 -11.09 -3.79
CA VAL A 62 1.04 -12.41 -3.81
C VAL A 62 0.68 -12.89 -5.21
N ALA A 63 0.52 -11.99 -6.18
CA ALA A 63 0.28 -12.32 -7.58
C ALA A 63 1.57 -12.26 -8.41
N ALA A 64 1.65 -13.07 -9.46
CA ALA A 64 2.73 -12.96 -10.43
C ALA A 64 2.73 -11.55 -11.06
N GLY A 65 3.90 -10.92 -11.17
CA GLY A 65 4.03 -9.56 -11.70
C GLY A 65 3.51 -8.45 -10.80
N GLN A 66 3.02 -8.77 -9.60
CA GLN A 66 2.66 -7.78 -8.59
C GLN A 66 3.86 -7.47 -7.70
N TRP A 67 4.10 -6.19 -7.45
CA TRP A 67 5.25 -5.70 -6.70
C TRP A 67 4.87 -4.57 -5.75
N GLU A 68 5.66 -4.40 -4.72
CA GLU A 68 5.58 -3.31 -3.76
C GLU A 68 6.94 -2.61 -3.65
N TYR A 69 6.92 -1.29 -3.49
CA TYR A 69 8.04 -0.51 -2.96
C TYR A 69 7.55 0.34 -1.80
N GLN A 70 8.45 0.62 -0.85
CA GLN A 70 8.12 1.35 0.36
C GLN A 70 8.92 2.65 0.41
N ILE A 71 8.21 3.77 0.50
CA ILE A 71 8.80 5.10 0.65
C ILE A 71 8.67 5.55 2.10
N PHE A 72 9.78 5.95 2.70
CA PHE A 72 9.80 6.59 4.00
C PHE A 72 10.25 8.04 3.89
N ALA A 73 9.32 8.97 4.10
CA ALA A 73 9.63 10.38 4.12
C ALA A 73 9.15 11.05 5.41
N LYS A 74 9.96 11.97 5.93
CA LYS A 74 9.56 12.80 7.06
C LYS A 74 8.71 13.95 6.57
N GLY A 75 7.42 13.92 6.93
CA GLY A 75 6.43 14.94 6.57
C GLY A 75 5.60 14.59 5.34
N ALA A 76 4.32 14.91 5.43
CA ALA A 76 3.31 14.53 4.46
C ALA A 76 3.57 15.07 3.04
N LYS A 77 4.05 16.32 2.92
CA LYS A 77 4.37 16.92 1.62
C LYS A 77 5.48 16.13 0.93
N ARG A 78 6.59 15.89 1.63
CA ARG A 78 7.72 15.15 1.07
C ARG A 78 7.33 13.71 0.69
N SER A 79 6.52 13.05 1.52
CA SER A 79 5.99 11.72 1.21
C SER A 79 5.19 11.72 -0.09
N GLY A 80 4.34 12.71 -0.29
CA GLY A 80 3.59 12.89 -1.54
C GLY A 80 4.49 13.16 -2.74
N ASP A 81 5.45 14.09 -2.60
CA ASP A 81 6.42 14.43 -3.63
C ASP A 81 7.19 13.18 -4.08
N GLU A 82 7.76 12.43 -3.14
CA GLU A 82 8.56 11.23 -3.41
C GLU A 82 7.73 10.10 -4.06
N ILE A 83 6.50 9.86 -3.61
CA ILE A 83 5.63 8.85 -4.24
C ILE A 83 5.29 9.23 -5.68
N TRP A 84 5.00 10.50 -5.97
CA TRP A 84 4.72 10.94 -7.34
C TRP A 84 5.93 10.83 -8.25
N VAL A 85 7.12 11.20 -7.78
CA VAL A 85 8.36 11.03 -8.56
C VAL A 85 8.67 9.56 -8.77
N ALA A 86 8.52 8.72 -7.73
CA ALA A 86 8.73 7.27 -7.86
C ALA A 86 7.76 6.63 -8.86
N ARG A 87 6.48 7.01 -8.86
CA ARG A 87 5.52 6.54 -9.87
C ARG A 87 5.93 6.96 -11.29
N TYR A 88 6.35 8.20 -11.47
CA TYR A 88 6.84 8.68 -12.76
C TYR A 88 8.05 7.89 -13.25
N LEU A 89 9.04 7.68 -12.36
CA LEU A 89 10.23 6.89 -12.69
C LEU A 89 9.87 5.44 -13.04
N LEU A 90 8.92 4.84 -12.32
CA LEU A 90 8.46 3.48 -12.58
C LEU A 90 7.82 3.35 -13.97
N GLU A 91 6.98 4.32 -14.37
CA GLU A 91 6.41 4.38 -15.74
C GLU A 91 7.51 4.48 -16.79
N ARG A 92 8.49 5.37 -16.58
CA ARG A 92 9.61 5.60 -17.53
C ARG A 92 10.50 4.36 -17.67
N ILE A 93 10.72 3.63 -16.57
CA ILE A 93 11.51 2.39 -16.59
C ILE A 93 10.68 1.26 -17.21
N GLY A 94 9.39 1.18 -16.88
CA GLY A 94 8.47 0.21 -17.46
C GLY A 94 8.49 0.22 -18.99
N GLU A 95 8.58 1.41 -19.62
CA GLU A 95 8.70 1.55 -21.09
C GLU A 95 9.89 0.75 -21.67
N LYS A 96 11.03 0.68 -20.96
CA LYS A 96 12.23 -0.05 -21.40
C LYS A 96 12.01 -1.56 -21.42
N TYR A 97 11.17 -2.04 -20.52
CA TYR A 97 10.91 -3.47 -20.33
C TYR A 97 9.62 -3.94 -21.01
N GLY A 98 8.90 -3.03 -21.68
CA GLY A 98 7.61 -3.34 -22.30
C GLY A 98 6.49 -3.57 -21.29
N TYR A 99 6.58 -2.94 -20.11
CA TYR A 99 5.56 -2.98 -19.07
C TYR A 99 4.84 -1.64 -18.93
N ALA A 100 3.51 -1.67 -18.96
CA ALA A 100 2.68 -0.63 -18.40
C ALA A 100 2.54 -0.83 -16.88
N ILE A 101 2.37 0.25 -16.13
CA ILE A 101 2.21 0.20 -14.68
C ILE A 101 0.72 0.27 -14.34
N ASN A 102 0.19 -0.80 -13.79
CA ASN A 102 -1.22 -0.86 -13.43
C ASN A 102 -1.40 -0.58 -11.92
N LEU A 103 -1.99 0.59 -11.63
CA LEU A 103 -2.31 1.05 -10.27
C LEU A 103 -3.80 0.85 -9.92
N HIS A 104 -4.56 0.11 -10.72
CA HIS A 104 -5.96 -0.18 -10.42
C HIS A 104 -6.08 -0.95 -9.10
N PRO A 105 -7.08 -0.65 -8.24
CA PRO A 105 -7.23 -1.33 -6.95
C PRO A 105 -7.51 -2.84 -7.08
N LYS A 106 -8.13 -3.27 -8.17
CA LYS A 106 -8.44 -4.68 -8.47
C LYS A 106 -8.20 -4.98 -9.96
N PRO A 107 -6.94 -5.02 -10.43
CA PRO A 107 -6.64 -5.07 -11.86
C PRO A 107 -7.05 -6.39 -12.54
N LEU A 108 -7.21 -7.46 -11.77
CA LEU A 108 -7.65 -8.77 -12.25
C LEU A 108 -9.18 -8.98 -12.10
N GLY A 109 -9.93 -7.90 -11.83
CA GLY A 109 -11.38 -7.91 -11.72
C GLY A 109 -11.93 -8.70 -10.54
N ASP A 110 -13.20 -9.11 -10.63
CA ASP A 110 -13.86 -9.93 -9.60
C ASP A 110 -13.36 -11.39 -9.64
N THR A 111 -12.18 -11.58 -9.13
CA THR A 111 -11.48 -12.86 -9.05
C THR A 111 -10.94 -13.09 -7.65
N ASP A 112 -10.44 -14.31 -7.40
CA ASP A 112 -9.82 -14.68 -6.12
C ASP A 112 -8.39 -14.10 -5.93
N TRP A 113 -7.92 -13.21 -6.82
CA TRP A 113 -6.65 -12.51 -6.70
C TRP A 113 -6.75 -11.31 -5.77
N ASN A 114 -5.71 -11.07 -4.95
CA ASN A 114 -5.62 -9.87 -4.13
C ASN A 114 -5.65 -8.60 -4.99
N GLY A 115 -6.17 -7.53 -4.41
CA GLY A 115 -6.09 -6.20 -5.00
C GLY A 115 -4.74 -5.52 -4.76
N SER A 116 -4.64 -4.28 -5.19
CA SER A 116 -3.44 -3.45 -5.05
C SER A 116 -3.74 -2.25 -4.15
N GLY A 117 -3.07 -2.18 -3.00
CA GLY A 117 -3.20 -1.13 -2.00
C GLY A 117 -1.96 -0.25 -1.90
N MET A 118 -2.14 0.96 -1.37
CA MET A 118 -1.06 1.84 -0.92
C MET A 118 -1.24 2.07 0.58
N HIS A 119 -0.78 1.13 1.40
CA HIS A 119 -0.92 1.21 2.85
C HIS A 119 -0.17 2.42 3.40
N ALA A 120 -0.84 3.24 4.20
CA ALA A 120 -0.27 4.45 4.75
C ALA A 120 0.17 4.23 6.20
N ASN A 121 1.47 4.12 6.42
CA ASN A 121 2.05 4.13 7.75
C ASN A 121 2.20 5.58 8.23
N PHE A 122 1.73 5.88 9.43
CA PHE A 122 1.80 7.24 9.97
C PHE A 122 2.07 7.28 11.47
N SER A 123 2.76 8.32 11.89
CA SER A 123 2.99 8.65 13.29
C SER A 123 3.21 10.15 13.48
N ASN A 124 3.09 10.61 14.70
CA ASN A 124 3.46 11.96 15.10
C ASN A 124 4.30 11.94 16.39
N GLY A 125 4.67 13.12 16.92
CA GLY A 125 5.46 13.21 18.15
C GLY A 125 4.79 12.50 19.33
N ALA A 126 3.52 12.77 19.59
CA ALA A 126 2.80 12.12 20.70
C ALA A 126 2.82 10.58 20.58
N MET A 127 2.61 10.03 19.37
CA MET A 127 2.66 8.58 19.16
C MET A 127 4.05 7.97 19.37
N ARG A 128 5.13 8.72 19.06
CA ARG A 128 6.50 8.20 19.18
C ARG A 128 7.13 8.44 20.55
N ASP A 129 6.86 9.59 21.14
CA ASP A 129 7.57 10.06 22.34
C ASP A 129 6.80 9.73 23.60
N GLU A 130 5.50 9.98 23.63
CA GLU A 130 4.61 9.72 24.77
C GLU A 130 4.03 8.31 24.71
N GLY A 131 3.34 7.99 23.61
CA GLY A 131 2.74 6.68 23.38
C GLY A 131 1.52 6.40 24.27
N GLY A 132 1.28 5.12 24.53
CA GLY A 132 0.21 4.64 25.40
C GLY A 132 -0.99 4.08 24.63
N GLU A 133 -1.54 2.98 25.14
CA GLU A 133 -2.67 2.26 24.54
C GLU A 133 -3.89 3.18 24.32
N GLU A 134 -4.20 4.01 25.30
CA GLU A 134 -5.32 4.94 25.24
C GLU A 134 -5.20 5.92 24.07
N LEU A 135 -3.98 6.46 23.81
CA LEU A 135 -3.73 7.36 22.69
C LEU A 135 -3.98 6.67 21.35
N PHE A 136 -3.46 5.47 21.15
CA PHE A 136 -3.63 4.72 19.91
C PHE A 136 -5.09 4.30 19.69
N THR A 137 -5.77 3.84 20.74
CA THR A 137 -7.19 3.51 20.71
C THR A 137 -8.04 4.72 20.31
N LYS A 138 -7.80 5.86 20.95
CA LYS A 138 -8.50 7.13 20.64
C LYS A 138 -8.32 7.56 19.18
N ILE A 139 -7.11 7.42 18.64
CA ILE A 139 -6.87 7.71 17.21
C ILE A 139 -7.66 6.73 16.34
N CYS A 140 -7.60 5.44 16.60
CA CYS A 140 -8.33 4.44 15.83
C CYS A 140 -9.85 4.68 15.88
N GLU A 141 -10.42 4.98 17.04
CA GLU A 141 -11.83 5.29 17.19
C GLU A 141 -12.24 6.54 16.38
N GLU A 142 -11.40 7.58 16.34
CA GLU A 142 -11.67 8.76 15.56
C GLU A 142 -11.66 8.47 14.05
N PHE A 143 -10.76 7.59 13.58
CA PHE A 143 -10.78 7.08 12.21
C PHE A 143 -12.07 6.30 11.91
N GLY A 144 -12.58 5.53 12.86
CA GLY A 144 -13.85 4.81 12.76
C GLY A 144 -15.07 5.74 12.63
N LYS A 145 -15.07 6.89 13.33
CA LYS A 145 -16.14 7.89 13.20
C LYS A 145 -16.15 8.61 11.85
N ASN A 146 -15.05 8.57 11.12
CA ASN A 146 -14.83 9.35 9.89
C ASN A 146 -14.64 8.47 8.64
N ILE A 147 -15.24 7.27 8.57
CA ILE A 147 -15.07 6.31 7.46
C ILE A 147 -15.27 6.97 6.10
N GLU A 148 -16.43 7.61 5.88
CA GLU A 148 -16.80 8.22 4.61
C GLU A 148 -15.79 9.29 4.16
N ARG A 149 -15.31 10.12 5.09
CA ARG A 149 -14.29 11.14 4.82
C ARG A 149 -13.01 10.52 4.28
N HIS A 150 -12.57 9.42 4.87
CA HIS A 150 -11.37 8.71 4.45
C HIS A 150 -11.58 8.03 3.08
N ILE A 151 -12.63 7.24 2.94
CA ILE A 151 -12.93 6.51 1.70
C ILE A 151 -13.06 7.46 0.51
N SER A 152 -13.63 8.65 0.69
CA SER A 152 -13.81 9.64 -0.40
C SER A 152 -12.49 10.12 -1.04
N VAL A 153 -11.33 9.87 -0.42
CA VAL A 153 -10.02 10.29 -0.93
C VAL A 153 -9.02 9.13 -1.07
N TYR A 154 -9.43 7.90 -0.78
CA TYR A 154 -8.56 6.74 -0.74
C TYR A 154 -8.42 6.02 -2.10
N GLY A 155 -8.80 6.67 -3.17
CA GLY A 155 -8.66 6.20 -4.55
C GLY A 155 -9.98 5.81 -5.19
N ALA A 156 -10.00 5.88 -6.52
CA ALA A 156 -11.17 5.49 -7.31
C ALA A 156 -11.33 3.96 -7.32
N GLU A 157 -12.57 3.50 -7.42
CA GLU A 157 -12.94 2.08 -7.55
C GLU A 157 -12.41 1.18 -6.41
N ASN A 158 -12.15 1.77 -5.25
CA ASN A 158 -11.60 1.05 -4.10
C ASN A 158 -12.61 0.10 -3.43
N ASP A 159 -13.88 0.22 -3.75
CA ASP A 159 -14.95 -0.73 -3.42
C ASP A 159 -14.71 -2.12 -4.02
N GLN A 160 -14.07 -2.19 -5.21
CA GLN A 160 -13.68 -3.46 -5.82
C GLN A 160 -12.59 -4.19 -5.02
N ARG A 161 -11.79 -3.48 -4.24
CA ARG A 161 -10.73 -4.05 -3.41
C ARG A 161 -11.16 -4.28 -1.96
N LEU A 162 -11.87 -3.32 -1.35
CA LEU A 162 -12.29 -3.38 0.05
C LEU A 162 -13.58 -4.19 0.21
N THR A 163 -13.48 -5.49 0.10
CA THR A 163 -14.62 -6.42 0.06
C THR A 163 -14.86 -7.19 1.36
N GLY A 164 -13.92 -7.12 2.32
CA GLY A 164 -13.92 -7.96 3.53
C GLY A 164 -13.23 -9.32 3.31
N ALA A 165 -12.67 -9.55 2.13
CA ALA A 165 -11.83 -10.70 1.77
C ALA A 165 -10.43 -10.22 1.37
N HIS A 166 -9.51 -11.15 1.07
CA HIS A 166 -8.17 -10.85 0.55
C HIS A 166 -7.38 -9.85 1.41
N GLU A 167 -7.38 -10.06 2.73
CA GLU A 167 -6.70 -9.23 3.72
C GLU A 167 -7.19 -7.76 3.72
N THR A 168 -8.47 -7.53 3.46
CA THR A 168 -9.10 -6.20 3.57
C THR A 168 -10.34 -6.24 4.44
N GLN A 169 -10.67 -5.11 5.08
CA GLN A 169 -12.01 -4.88 5.64
C GLN A 169 -12.95 -4.42 4.53
N SER A 170 -14.25 -4.70 4.69
CA SER A 170 -15.28 -4.17 3.80
C SER A 170 -15.30 -2.63 3.83
N ILE A 171 -15.57 -2.00 2.67
CA ILE A 171 -15.49 -0.55 2.50
C ILE A 171 -16.42 0.24 3.42
N ASP A 172 -17.55 -0.36 3.79
CA ASP A 172 -18.59 0.21 4.65
C ASP A 172 -18.39 -0.07 6.14
N LYS A 173 -17.33 -0.84 6.49
CA LYS A 173 -17.01 -1.23 7.86
C LYS A 173 -15.66 -0.69 8.29
N PHE A 174 -15.51 -0.56 9.59
CA PHE A 174 -14.26 -0.17 10.22
C PHE A 174 -13.88 -1.15 11.32
N SER A 175 -12.62 -1.53 11.35
CA SER A 175 -12.02 -2.29 12.43
C SER A 175 -10.56 -1.90 12.61
N TYR A 176 -10.03 -2.17 13.78
CA TYR A 176 -8.59 -2.07 14.02
C TYR A 176 -8.13 -3.22 14.92
N GLY A 177 -6.88 -3.61 14.81
CA GLY A 177 -6.35 -4.70 15.62
C GLY A 177 -4.83 -4.83 15.54
N VAL A 178 -4.25 -5.47 16.58
CA VAL A 178 -2.81 -5.76 16.64
C VAL A 178 -2.47 -6.85 15.64
N SER A 179 -1.53 -6.55 14.73
CA SER A 179 -1.09 -7.45 13.66
C SER A 179 -2.21 -7.98 12.76
N ASP A 180 -3.41 -7.36 12.81
CA ASP A 180 -4.56 -7.79 12.02
C ASP A 180 -4.47 -7.24 10.58
N ARG A 181 -4.20 -8.13 9.64
CA ARG A 181 -4.13 -7.80 8.21
C ARG A 181 -5.50 -7.61 7.55
N GLY A 182 -6.57 -8.10 8.17
CA GLY A 182 -7.95 -7.91 7.71
C GLY A 182 -8.60 -6.62 8.22
N ALA A 183 -7.95 -5.90 9.12
CA ALA A 183 -8.49 -4.67 9.69
C ALA A 183 -8.30 -3.44 8.77
N SER A 184 -9.12 -2.41 8.98
CA SER A 184 -8.94 -1.09 8.36
C SER A 184 -7.65 -0.41 8.83
N ILE A 185 -7.39 -0.47 10.15
CA ILE A 185 -6.15 0.02 10.75
C ILE A 185 -5.44 -1.16 11.43
N ARG A 186 -4.20 -1.42 11.03
CA ARG A 186 -3.33 -2.35 11.72
C ARG A 186 -2.45 -1.61 12.72
N ILE A 187 -2.39 -2.13 13.96
CA ILE A 187 -1.42 -1.72 14.96
C ILE A 187 -0.23 -2.65 14.82
N PRO A 188 0.94 -2.19 14.35
CA PRO A 188 2.11 -3.04 14.19
C PRO A 188 2.56 -3.65 15.53
N VAL A 189 3.04 -4.90 15.49
CA VAL A 189 3.54 -5.57 16.69
C VAL A 189 4.68 -4.81 17.36
N GLY A 190 5.55 -4.14 16.57
CA GLY A 190 6.62 -3.29 17.09
C GLY A 190 6.09 -2.14 17.95
N THR A 191 4.95 -1.53 17.58
CA THR A 191 4.31 -0.49 18.40
C THR A 191 3.94 -1.02 19.80
N ILE A 192 3.47 -2.26 19.89
CA ILE A 192 3.14 -2.90 21.19
C ILE A 192 4.41 -3.23 21.97
N GLN A 193 5.40 -3.83 21.32
CA GLN A 193 6.67 -4.21 21.94
C GLN A 193 7.44 -3.01 22.47
N ASP A 194 7.33 -1.86 21.82
CA ASP A 194 7.92 -0.59 22.25
C ASP A 194 7.05 0.16 23.27
N GLY A 195 6.13 -0.52 23.95
CA GLY A 195 5.28 0.06 25.00
C GLY A 195 4.23 1.02 24.47
N TRP A 196 3.58 0.66 23.35
CA TRP A 196 2.62 1.50 22.66
C TRP A 196 3.25 2.81 22.15
N LYS A 197 4.44 2.72 21.56
CA LYS A 197 5.14 3.80 20.85
C LYS A 197 5.44 3.41 19.42
N GLY A 198 5.20 4.31 18.49
CA GLY A 198 5.50 4.02 17.08
C GLY A 198 4.47 4.56 16.11
N ARG A 199 3.91 3.67 15.29
CA ARG A 199 3.04 4.02 14.17
C ARG A 199 1.75 3.20 14.12
N LEU A 200 0.81 3.68 13.33
CA LEU A 200 -0.34 2.94 12.81
C LEU A 200 -0.19 2.75 11.30
N GLU A 201 -0.85 1.74 10.77
CA GLU A 201 -0.96 1.48 9.34
C GLU A 201 -2.42 1.54 8.90
N ASP A 202 -2.78 2.54 8.10
CA ASP A 202 -4.07 2.55 7.41
C ASP A 202 -3.98 1.71 6.13
N ARG A 203 -4.73 0.62 6.10
CA ARG A 203 -4.70 -0.38 5.03
C ARG A 203 -5.74 -0.13 3.94
N ARG A 204 -6.58 0.88 4.13
CA ARG A 204 -7.69 1.18 3.23
C ARG A 204 -7.31 1.91 1.93
N PRO A 205 -6.27 2.76 1.85
CA PRO A 205 -5.95 3.44 0.60
C PRO A 205 -5.57 2.46 -0.51
N SER A 206 -6.06 2.72 -1.74
CA SER A 206 -5.72 1.94 -2.93
C SER A 206 -4.46 2.45 -3.61
N SER A 207 -3.85 1.62 -4.46
CA SER A 207 -2.61 1.95 -5.17
C SER A 207 -2.74 3.15 -6.10
N ASN A 208 -3.96 3.49 -6.61
CA ASN A 208 -4.22 4.67 -7.43
C ASN A 208 -4.54 5.94 -6.61
N GLY A 209 -4.55 5.85 -5.27
CA GLY A 209 -4.85 6.98 -4.41
C GLY A 209 -3.85 8.13 -4.55
N ASP A 210 -4.32 9.36 -4.33
CA ASP A 210 -3.48 10.57 -4.30
C ASP A 210 -2.77 10.67 -2.94
N PRO A 211 -1.44 10.57 -2.87
CA PRO A 211 -0.70 10.56 -1.61
C PRO A 211 -0.87 11.83 -0.79
N TYR A 212 -1.06 12.98 -1.43
CA TYR A 212 -1.29 14.24 -0.69
C TYR A 212 -2.65 14.24 -0.01
N ARG A 213 -3.70 13.79 -0.71
CA ARG A 213 -5.06 13.72 -0.15
C ARG A 213 -5.15 12.70 0.96
N ILE A 214 -4.50 11.54 0.78
CA ILE A 214 -4.40 10.49 1.81
C ILE A 214 -3.72 11.03 3.06
N ALA A 215 -2.54 11.64 2.93
CA ALA A 215 -1.81 12.21 4.04
C ALA A 215 -2.60 13.34 4.73
N ALA A 216 -3.28 14.18 3.97
CA ALA A 216 -4.06 15.29 4.52
C ALA A 216 -5.22 14.82 5.39
N VAL A 217 -5.98 13.80 4.95
CA VAL A 217 -7.11 13.27 5.73
C VAL A 217 -6.63 12.54 6.99
N ILE A 218 -5.52 11.79 6.90
CA ILE A 218 -4.90 11.12 8.05
C ILE A 218 -4.47 12.16 9.10
N ILE A 219 -3.77 13.21 8.69
CA ILE A 219 -3.35 14.30 9.58
C ILE A 219 -4.56 14.97 10.22
N LYS A 220 -5.59 15.29 9.43
CA LYS A 220 -6.80 15.94 9.95
C LYS A 220 -7.46 15.11 11.05
N THR A 221 -7.73 13.84 10.79
CA THR A 221 -8.41 12.94 11.74
C THR A 221 -7.53 12.68 12.98
N THR A 222 -6.22 12.52 12.80
CA THR A 222 -5.30 12.37 13.94
C THR A 222 -5.28 13.62 14.82
N LYS A 223 -5.30 14.83 14.23
CA LYS A 223 -5.38 16.08 15.01
C LYS A 223 -6.71 16.23 15.76
N GLU A 224 -7.81 15.83 15.16
CA GLU A 224 -9.12 15.83 15.80
C GLU A 224 -9.13 14.87 17.02
N ALA A 225 -8.55 13.67 16.86
CA ALA A 225 -8.39 12.73 17.97
C ALA A 225 -7.55 13.30 19.12
N LEU A 226 -6.50 14.04 18.85
CA LEU A 226 -5.65 14.63 19.88
C LEU A 226 -6.29 15.83 20.60
N ALA A 227 -7.24 16.49 19.96
CA ALA A 227 -7.91 17.68 20.50
C ALA A 227 -9.15 17.34 21.35
N SER A 228 -9.70 16.14 21.22
CA SER A 228 -10.84 15.63 22.01
C SER A 228 -10.36 15.02 23.33
#